data_567539b6adc48a41b81d089884064df1
#
_entry.id   567539b6adc48a41b81d089884064df1
#
_cell.length_a   1.000
_cell.length_b   1.000
_cell.length_c   1.000
_cell.angle_alpha   90.00
_cell.angle_beta   90.00
_cell.angle_gamma   90.00
#
_symmetry.space_group_name_H-M   'P 1'
#
loop_
_entity.id
_entity.type
_entity.pdbx_description
1 polymer ?
#
loop_
_entity_poly.entity_id
_entity_poly.type
_entity_poly.pdbx_seq_one_letter_code
_entity_poly.pdbx_strand_id
1 'polypeptide(L)'
;MSTFKITNNPNSIIIDDHLKLGGPDASNTIDVNGVYMTHHLSSISGKDVVQPFKHNNKYYILIGEIYNCDNTLGSDIYFCIEKYLEHGDKFTEYLDGEFLFIIYDEKTNTIDLFTDPWSTRQAFYYKIDNYFYFSTYPMTEPKDGRFGPGGLTQSFELKFAVYNDTEWNNTFYRIPHNSHHNYNVKTGILKPVNTELHKWNLNQYKDNLDDLTNSFEEAVLKRHTENSTLFLSSGLDSSPIAMCLADHKKHFNSMTCLTGPWEGREDMETLNQVLQYTGTYNKNIKIENLPPDYDIFWDEKKSKSKWSNNRNRLVFANLAHILTGFMREKCISEFNSKVIFTGNGGDEIFDNYPSLPAGYPLKFNGNTNKNPSGFSIWPEDLSTVFPWQHFYGGQARRLLDLFETLSLAYGLENRNAFYDKKFAQEWLHVMPWIKNQTPKVLQKKYLRDRGIKVPS
;
A
#
# COMPACT_ATOMS: atom_id res chain seq x y z
N MET A 1 5.44 7.52 -7.12
CA MET A 1 4.05 7.75 -6.66
C MET A 1 3.86 9.19 -6.27
N SER A 2 2.73 9.77 -6.61
CA SER A 2 2.42 11.16 -6.30
C SER A 2 2.02 11.34 -4.84
N THR A 3 2.12 12.57 -4.34
CA THR A 3 1.68 12.97 -3.00
C THR A 3 0.84 14.24 -3.06
N PHE A 4 0.08 14.51 -2.01
CA PHE A 4 -0.79 15.68 -1.96
C PHE A 4 -0.90 16.29 -0.57
N LYS A 5 -1.32 17.56 -0.54
CA LYS A 5 -1.77 18.30 0.63
C LYS A 5 -2.95 19.21 0.26
N ILE A 6 -3.99 19.22 1.07
CA ILE A 6 -5.13 20.15 0.96
C ILE A 6 -5.35 20.78 2.33
N THR A 7 -5.41 22.11 2.39
CA THR A 7 -5.56 22.85 3.65
C THR A 7 -6.20 24.21 3.40
N ASN A 8 -6.76 24.82 4.45
CA ASN A 8 -7.17 26.23 4.44
C ASN A 8 -6.13 27.15 5.11
N ASN A 9 -4.91 26.66 5.38
CA ASN A 9 -3.82 27.46 5.92
C ASN A 9 -2.95 28.02 4.79
N PRO A 10 -2.97 29.36 4.54
CA PRO A 10 -2.19 29.98 3.45
C PRO A 10 -0.67 29.91 3.67
N ASN A 11 -0.24 29.77 4.92
CA ASN A 11 1.17 29.78 5.30
C ASN A 11 1.73 28.40 5.61
N SER A 12 0.98 27.34 5.23
CA SER A 12 1.41 25.99 5.53
C SER A 12 2.54 25.53 4.62
N ILE A 13 3.78 25.61 5.12
CA ILE A 13 4.98 24.97 4.55
C ILE A 13 5.25 23.61 5.17
N ILE A 14 4.38 23.17 6.07
CA ILE A 14 4.57 21.96 6.87
C ILE A 14 4.59 20.74 5.93
N ILE A 15 5.62 19.89 6.07
CA ILE A 15 5.88 18.66 5.30
C ILE A 15 6.10 18.77 3.78
N ASP A 16 6.11 19.97 3.19
CA ASP A 16 6.27 20.11 1.73
C ASP A 16 7.54 19.42 1.22
N ASP A 17 8.65 19.52 1.95
CA ASP A 17 9.89 18.84 1.58
C ASP A 17 9.75 17.32 1.57
N HIS A 18 8.97 16.75 2.48
CA HIS A 18 8.71 15.32 2.51
C HIS A 18 7.74 14.87 1.40
N LEU A 19 6.71 15.67 1.14
CA LEU A 19 5.79 15.40 0.04
C LEU A 19 6.51 15.41 -1.31
N LYS A 20 7.45 16.35 -1.52
CA LYS A 20 8.29 16.39 -2.72
C LYS A 20 9.15 15.15 -2.92
N LEU A 21 9.58 14.48 -1.85
CA LEU A 21 10.32 13.22 -1.99
C LEU A 21 9.48 12.15 -2.68
N GLY A 22 8.18 12.05 -2.35
CA GLY A 22 7.27 11.09 -2.95
C GLY A 22 6.84 11.45 -4.38
N GLY A 23 6.85 12.73 -4.73
CA GLY A 23 6.52 13.22 -6.07
C GLY A 23 7.59 14.19 -6.62
N PRO A 24 8.77 13.68 -7.00
CA PRO A 24 9.93 14.54 -7.30
C PRO A 24 9.88 15.19 -8.68
N ASP A 25 9.03 14.74 -9.60
CA ASP A 25 9.12 15.09 -11.02
C ASP A 25 8.45 16.44 -11.32
N ALA A 26 7.35 16.78 -10.66
CA ALA A 26 6.69 18.09 -10.80
C ALA A 26 5.88 18.44 -9.55
N SER A 27 5.63 19.74 -9.35
CA SER A 27 4.83 20.23 -8.22
C SER A 27 3.91 21.36 -8.69
N ASN A 28 2.68 21.35 -8.20
CA ASN A 28 1.71 22.41 -8.44
C ASN A 28 0.89 22.69 -7.18
N THR A 29 0.66 23.97 -6.91
CA THR A 29 -0.23 24.43 -5.83
C THR A 29 -1.20 25.46 -6.39
N ILE A 30 -2.47 25.29 -6.06
CA ILE A 30 -3.52 26.24 -6.43
C ILE A 30 -4.27 26.69 -5.18
N ASP A 31 -4.77 27.92 -5.22
CA ASP A 31 -5.71 28.48 -4.25
C ASP A 31 -7.08 28.62 -4.90
N VAL A 32 -8.09 28.03 -4.27
CA VAL A 32 -9.47 28.14 -4.70
C VAL A 32 -10.35 28.45 -3.48
N ASN A 33 -10.81 29.70 -3.39
CA ASN A 33 -11.66 30.16 -2.28
C ASN A 33 -11.04 29.95 -0.89
N GLY A 34 -9.71 30.08 -0.76
CA GLY A 34 -8.98 29.87 0.48
C GLY A 34 -8.73 28.40 0.83
N VAL A 35 -8.95 27.50 -0.12
CA VAL A 35 -8.52 26.10 -0.05
C VAL A 35 -7.29 25.93 -0.93
N TYR A 36 -6.17 25.65 -0.30
CA TYR A 36 -4.88 25.45 -0.94
C TYR A 36 -4.70 23.96 -1.23
N MET A 37 -4.55 23.60 -2.50
CA MET A 37 -4.36 22.23 -2.95
C MET A 37 -3.01 22.09 -3.61
N THR A 38 -2.15 21.25 -3.04
CA THR A 38 -0.82 20.94 -3.55
C THR A 38 -0.77 19.50 -4.02
N HIS A 39 -0.19 19.27 -5.19
CA HIS A 39 0.11 17.96 -5.72
C HIS A 39 1.57 17.90 -6.16
N HIS A 40 2.26 16.83 -5.79
CA HIS A 40 3.61 16.51 -6.23
C HIS A 40 3.54 15.23 -7.07
N LEU A 41 3.94 15.33 -8.32
CA LEU A 41 3.86 14.26 -9.31
C LEU A 41 5.09 13.35 -9.25
N SER A 42 4.86 12.05 -9.27
CA SER A 42 5.83 11.05 -9.68
C SER A 42 5.39 10.47 -11.03
N SER A 43 6.17 10.70 -12.05
CA SER A 43 5.92 10.28 -13.43
C SER A 43 6.39 8.84 -13.62
N ILE A 44 5.46 7.88 -13.71
CA ILE A 44 5.75 6.44 -13.83
C ILE A 44 5.21 5.92 -15.16
N SER A 45 3.94 6.21 -15.46
CA SER A 45 3.24 5.73 -16.64
C SER A 45 2.40 6.85 -17.27
N GLY A 46 2.06 6.72 -18.55
CA GLY A 46 1.23 7.69 -19.25
C GLY A 46 1.90 9.05 -19.48
N LYS A 47 1.08 10.07 -19.73
CA LYS A 47 1.50 11.46 -19.85
C LYS A 47 1.37 12.19 -18.54
N ASP A 48 2.33 13.04 -18.26
CA ASP A 48 2.29 13.91 -17.10
C ASP A 48 1.12 14.89 -17.19
N VAL A 49 0.26 14.85 -16.18
CA VAL A 49 -0.86 15.78 -16.04
C VAL A 49 -0.68 16.61 -14.78
N VAL A 50 -0.70 17.92 -14.97
CA VAL A 50 -0.64 18.86 -13.85
C VAL A 50 -1.92 18.74 -13.03
N GLN A 51 -1.77 18.43 -11.75
CA GLN A 51 -2.85 18.33 -10.79
C GLN A 51 -2.64 19.32 -9.65
N PRO A 52 -3.69 19.82 -8.99
CA PRO A 52 -5.12 19.50 -9.20
C PRO A 52 -5.61 19.89 -10.60
N PHE A 53 -6.30 18.96 -11.26
CA PHE A 53 -6.82 19.16 -12.60
C PHE A 53 -8.23 19.76 -12.55
N LYS A 54 -8.44 20.92 -13.19
CA LYS A 54 -9.76 21.57 -13.22
C LYS A 54 -10.61 21.07 -14.38
N HIS A 55 -11.82 20.60 -14.07
CA HIS A 55 -12.88 20.37 -15.04
C HIS A 55 -14.20 20.91 -14.50
N ASN A 56 -14.81 21.84 -15.25
CA ASN A 56 -15.97 22.62 -14.79
C ASN A 56 -15.68 23.36 -13.47
N ASN A 57 -16.52 23.16 -12.43
CA ASN A 57 -16.37 23.76 -11.11
C ASN A 57 -15.75 22.77 -10.09
N LYS A 58 -15.04 21.77 -10.58
CA LYS A 58 -14.40 20.75 -9.74
C LYS A 58 -12.92 20.66 -10.04
N TYR A 59 -12.16 20.31 -9.01
CA TYR A 59 -10.74 20.08 -9.07
C TYR A 59 -10.48 18.64 -8.62
N TYR A 60 -9.67 17.93 -9.38
CA TYR A 60 -9.45 16.51 -9.25
C TYR A 60 -7.99 16.21 -8.94
N ILE A 61 -7.75 15.30 -8.01
CA ILE A 61 -6.44 14.74 -7.70
C ILE A 61 -6.56 13.22 -7.71
N LEU A 62 -5.67 12.55 -8.41
CA LEU A 62 -5.48 11.10 -8.40
C LEU A 62 -4.10 10.79 -7.82
N ILE A 63 -4.06 9.98 -6.78
CA ILE A 63 -2.86 9.40 -6.20
C ILE A 63 -2.91 7.90 -6.47
N GLY A 64 -1.91 7.37 -7.15
CA GLY A 64 -1.83 5.96 -7.50
C GLY A 64 -1.93 5.69 -9.00
N GLU A 65 -2.46 4.54 -9.37
CA GLU A 65 -2.50 4.02 -10.75
C GLU A 65 -3.81 3.30 -11.03
N ILE A 66 -4.38 3.51 -12.22
CA ILE A 66 -5.55 2.78 -12.72
C ILE A 66 -5.13 1.85 -13.85
N TYR A 67 -5.22 0.55 -13.62
CA TYR A 67 -4.68 -0.48 -14.52
C TYR A 67 -5.59 -0.82 -15.72
N ASN A 68 -6.88 -0.51 -15.64
CA ASN A 68 -7.83 -0.70 -16.74
C ASN A 68 -8.10 0.59 -17.54
N CYS A 69 -7.24 1.59 -17.40
CA CYS A 69 -7.27 2.80 -18.20
C CYS A 69 -6.76 2.49 -19.61
N ASP A 70 -7.51 2.89 -20.62
CA ASP A 70 -7.02 2.91 -21.98
C ASP A 70 -6.01 4.06 -22.16
N ASN A 71 -4.81 3.73 -22.60
CA ASN A 71 -3.74 4.71 -22.86
C ASN A 71 -4.11 5.76 -23.93
N THR A 72 -5.20 5.59 -24.65
CA THR A 72 -5.68 6.57 -25.63
C THR A 72 -6.05 7.91 -25.00
N LEU A 73 -6.48 7.93 -23.73
CA LEU A 73 -6.77 9.16 -22.98
C LEU A 73 -5.51 9.87 -22.51
N GLY A 74 -4.36 9.22 -22.54
CA GLY A 74 -3.05 9.78 -22.19
C GLY A 74 -2.73 9.81 -20.69
N SER A 75 -3.72 9.80 -19.79
CA SER A 75 -3.52 9.70 -18.35
C SER A 75 -4.78 9.14 -17.69
N ASP A 76 -4.58 8.36 -16.65
CA ASP A 76 -5.60 7.69 -15.84
C ASP A 76 -6.54 8.66 -15.09
N ILE A 77 -6.09 9.87 -14.76
CA ILE A 77 -6.97 10.88 -14.17
C ILE A 77 -8.14 11.25 -15.09
N TYR A 78 -7.93 11.29 -16.41
CA TYR A 78 -9.01 11.58 -17.37
C TYR A 78 -10.03 10.46 -17.40
N PHE A 79 -9.57 9.21 -17.32
CA PHE A 79 -10.44 8.04 -17.21
C PHE A 79 -11.29 8.08 -15.93
N CYS A 80 -10.68 8.40 -14.79
CA CYS A 80 -11.42 8.57 -13.53
C CYS A 80 -12.49 9.67 -13.63
N ILE A 81 -12.15 10.81 -14.23
CA ILE A 81 -13.09 11.92 -14.42
C ILE A 81 -14.24 11.49 -15.35
N GLU A 82 -13.94 10.83 -16.47
CA GLU A 82 -14.94 10.30 -17.38
C GLU A 82 -15.91 9.37 -16.65
N LYS A 83 -15.39 8.37 -15.93
CA LYS A 83 -16.24 7.44 -15.16
C LYS A 83 -17.06 8.12 -14.07
N TYR A 84 -16.49 9.12 -13.40
CA TYR A 84 -17.22 9.92 -12.43
C TYR A 84 -18.38 10.73 -13.07
N LEU A 85 -18.15 11.31 -14.25
CA LEU A 85 -19.20 12.05 -14.97
C LEU A 85 -20.31 11.13 -15.49
N GLU A 86 -19.96 9.88 -15.87
CA GLU A 86 -20.92 8.89 -16.36
C GLU A 86 -21.75 8.26 -15.23
N HIS A 87 -21.13 7.97 -14.08
CA HIS A 87 -21.71 7.09 -13.05
C HIS A 87 -21.88 7.76 -11.67
N GLY A 88 -21.46 9.03 -11.52
CA GLY A 88 -21.46 9.70 -10.21
C GLY A 88 -20.62 8.93 -9.19
N ASP A 89 -21.08 8.87 -7.94
CA ASP A 89 -20.34 8.23 -6.84
C ASP A 89 -20.12 6.71 -6.99
N LYS A 90 -20.76 6.08 -8.00
CA LYS A 90 -20.55 4.66 -8.31
C LYS A 90 -19.39 4.41 -9.26
N PHE A 91 -18.70 5.45 -9.73
CA PHE A 91 -17.62 5.33 -10.71
C PHE A 91 -16.50 4.37 -10.27
N THR A 92 -16.26 4.21 -8.98
CA THR A 92 -15.24 3.31 -8.42
C THR A 92 -15.49 1.83 -8.76
N GLU A 93 -16.73 1.45 -9.08
CA GLU A 93 -17.05 0.09 -9.54
C GLU A 93 -16.38 -0.23 -10.88
N TYR A 94 -16.12 0.80 -11.70
CA TYR A 94 -15.51 0.72 -13.03
C TYR A 94 -13.99 0.89 -13.02
N LEU A 95 -13.41 1.16 -11.87
CA LEU A 95 -11.96 1.31 -11.72
C LEU A 95 -11.31 0.00 -11.25
N ASP A 96 -10.20 -0.33 -11.87
CA ASP A 96 -9.28 -1.37 -11.42
C ASP A 96 -7.91 -0.74 -11.19
N GLY A 97 -7.56 -0.56 -9.92
CA GLY A 97 -6.35 0.20 -9.57
C GLY A 97 -6.03 0.20 -8.09
N GLU A 98 -4.91 0.80 -7.79
CA GLU A 98 -4.45 1.17 -6.45
C GLU A 98 -4.51 2.68 -6.36
N PHE A 99 -5.56 3.22 -5.71
CA PHE A 99 -5.83 4.65 -5.84
C PHE A 99 -6.44 5.31 -4.60
N LEU A 100 -6.20 6.62 -4.54
CA LEU A 100 -6.99 7.61 -3.81
C LEU A 100 -7.44 8.66 -4.83
N PHE A 101 -8.73 8.87 -4.97
CA PHE A 101 -9.29 9.90 -5.84
C PHE A 101 -9.98 10.98 -5.02
N ILE A 102 -9.62 12.24 -5.26
CA ILE A 102 -10.08 13.39 -4.50
C ILE A 102 -10.76 14.38 -5.43
N ILE A 103 -11.90 14.90 -5.02
CA ILE A 103 -12.66 15.91 -5.75
C ILE A 103 -12.93 17.09 -4.81
N TYR A 104 -12.48 18.28 -5.17
CA TYR A 104 -12.95 19.51 -4.54
C TYR A 104 -13.98 20.21 -5.44
N ASP A 105 -15.19 20.43 -4.93
CA ASP A 105 -16.24 21.15 -5.60
C ASP A 105 -16.32 22.59 -5.08
N GLU A 106 -15.97 23.56 -5.93
CA GLU A 106 -15.92 24.98 -5.55
C GLU A 106 -17.31 25.59 -5.28
N LYS A 107 -18.39 25.00 -5.83
CA LYS A 107 -19.77 25.50 -5.63
C LYS A 107 -20.31 25.10 -4.27
N THR A 108 -20.15 23.84 -3.91
CA THR A 108 -20.63 23.30 -2.63
C THR A 108 -19.64 23.53 -1.50
N ASN A 109 -18.39 23.83 -1.85
CA ASN A 109 -17.26 23.95 -0.94
C ASN A 109 -17.06 22.66 -0.13
N THR A 110 -16.99 21.53 -0.85
CA THR A 110 -16.83 20.19 -0.28
C THR A 110 -15.65 19.47 -0.91
N ILE A 111 -15.01 18.59 -0.10
CA ILE A 111 -13.95 17.71 -0.54
C ILE A 111 -14.46 16.28 -0.40
N ASP A 112 -14.49 15.55 -1.52
CA ASP A 112 -14.83 14.13 -1.57
C ASP A 112 -13.58 13.30 -1.74
N LEU A 113 -13.44 12.21 -0.95
CA LEU A 113 -12.31 11.30 -0.99
C LEU A 113 -12.82 9.88 -1.22
N PHE A 114 -12.30 9.22 -2.25
CA PHE A 114 -12.65 7.86 -2.64
C PHE A 114 -11.40 6.98 -2.57
N THR A 115 -11.48 5.86 -1.87
CA THR A 115 -10.37 4.92 -1.71
C THR A 115 -10.65 3.61 -2.44
N ASP A 116 -9.58 2.95 -2.91
CA ASP A 116 -9.67 1.57 -3.39
C ASP A 116 -10.06 0.59 -2.26
N PRO A 117 -10.37 -0.70 -2.58
CA PRO A 117 -10.83 -1.67 -1.58
C PRO A 117 -9.94 -1.83 -0.36
N TRP A 118 -8.63 -1.59 -0.45
CA TRP A 118 -7.70 -1.68 0.68
C TRP A 118 -7.14 -0.33 1.11
N SER A 119 -7.52 0.77 0.44
CA SER A 119 -6.87 2.08 0.61
C SER A 119 -5.35 1.94 0.54
N THR A 120 -4.89 1.34 -0.57
CA THR A 120 -3.46 1.13 -0.83
C THR A 120 -2.71 2.45 -0.88
N ARG A 121 -3.38 3.52 -1.31
CA ARG A 121 -2.92 4.91 -1.26
C ARG A 121 -3.52 5.61 -0.05
N GLN A 122 -2.64 6.02 0.85
CA GLN A 122 -3.06 6.56 2.14
C GLN A 122 -3.47 8.02 2.07
N ALA A 123 -4.46 8.38 2.89
CA ALA A 123 -4.86 9.76 3.16
C ALA A 123 -5.15 9.96 4.63
N PHE A 124 -4.70 11.07 5.17
CA PHE A 124 -4.90 11.45 6.56
C PHE A 124 -5.59 12.81 6.64
N TYR A 125 -6.54 12.90 7.58
CA TYR A 125 -7.18 14.13 7.96
C TYR A 125 -6.78 14.50 9.38
N TYR A 126 -6.47 15.78 9.61
CA TYR A 126 -6.17 16.32 10.94
C TYR A 126 -6.51 17.81 10.99
N LYS A 127 -6.58 18.32 12.21
CA LYS A 127 -6.73 19.74 12.48
C LYS A 127 -5.55 20.23 13.34
N ILE A 128 -5.04 21.39 12.97
CA ILE A 128 -4.06 22.13 13.77
C ILE A 128 -4.65 23.52 13.95
N ASP A 129 -4.91 23.92 15.19
CA ASP A 129 -5.65 25.13 15.52
C ASP A 129 -7.02 25.21 14.79
N ASN A 130 -7.20 26.24 13.97
CA ASN A 130 -8.42 26.43 13.19
C ASN A 130 -8.29 25.93 11.73
N TYR A 131 -7.15 25.32 11.39
CA TYR A 131 -6.88 24.86 10.04
C TYR A 131 -7.11 23.35 9.91
N PHE A 132 -7.72 22.95 8.80
CA PHE A 132 -7.80 21.54 8.42
C PHE A 132 -6.69 21.17 7.45
N TYR A 133 -6.37 19.87 7.44
CA TYR A 133 -5.40 19.28 6.52
C TYR A 133 -5.86 17.92 6.06
N PHE A 134 -5.74 17.69 4.75
CA PHE A 134 -5.70 16.36 4.15
C PHE A 134 -4.34 16.19 3.52
N SER A 135 -3.68 15.08 3.76
CA SER A 135 -2.39 14.81 3.13
C SER A 135 -2.05 13.33 3.08
N THR A 136 -1.06 13.01 2.23
CA THR A 136 -0.49 11.66 2.13
C THR A 136 0.14 11.20 3.45
N TYR A 137 0.67 12.12 4.25
CA TYR A 137 1.28 11.81 5.55
C TYR A 137 0.46 12.39 6.69
N PRO A 138 0.35 11.68 7.82
CA PRO A 138 -0.18 12.29 9.03
C PRO A 138 0.83 13.29 9.57
N MET A 139 0.33 14.44 9.99
CA MET A 139 1.15 15.46 10.65
C MET A 139 0.89 15.44 12.14
N THR A 140 1.95 15.39 12.91
CA THR A 140 1.92 15.65 14.32
C THR A 140 2.79 16.88 14.57
N GLU A 141 2.28 17.91 15.25
CA GLU A 141 3.17 18.94 15.76
C GLU A 141 4.23 18.30 16.65
N PRO A 142 5.49 18.66 16.48
CA PRO A 142 6.53 18.18 17.36
C PRO A 142 6.37 18.84 18.72
N LYS A 143 6.03 18.07 19.74
CA LYS A 143 6.10 18.56 21.13
C LYS A 143 7.51 18.97 21.57
N ASP A 144 8.53 18.69 20.75
CA ASP A 144 9.95 18.87 21.06
C ASP A 144 10.84 19.19 19.85
N GLY A 145 10.31 19.87 18.83
CA GLY A 145 11.08 20.33 17.65
C GLY A 145 11.53 19.22 16.71
N ARG A 146 11.01 18.01 16.84
CA ARG A 146 11.31 16.87 15.98
C ARG A 146 10.16 16.57 15.04
N PHE A 147 10.16 17.27 13.89
CA PHE A 147 9.31 16.85 12.79
C PHE A 147 9.80 15.52 12.23
N GLY A 148 8.90 14.63 12.12
CA GLY A 148 9.08 13.41 11.39
C GLY A 148 8.23 12.30 11.98
N PRO A 149 8.04 11.24 11.24
CA PRO A 149 7.38 10.02 11.68
C PRO A 149 8.13 9.25 12.79
N GLY A 150 9.19 9.81 13.40
CA GLY A 150 9.60 9.38 14.73
C GLY A 150 8.45 9.44 15.75
N GLY A 151 7.53 10.40 15.59
CA GLY A 151 6.22 10.38 16.23
C GLY A 151 5.28 9.32 15.63
N LEU A 152 5.35 9.03 14.34
CA LEU A 152 4.61 7.95 13.69
C LEU A 152 5.12 6.58 14.10
N THR A 153 6.43 6.34 14.09
CA THR A 153 6.96 5.03 14.42
C THR A 153 6.72 4.65 15.88
N GLN A 154 6.79 5.55 16.83
CA GLN A 154 6.41 5.25 18.22
C GLN A 154 4.90 5.11 18.41
N SER A 155 4.09 5.93 17.76
CA SER A 155 2.64 5.75 17.78
C SER A 155 2.18 4.65 16.83
N PHE A 156 2.91 4.35 15.76
CA PHE A 156 2.66 3.22 14.88
C PHE A 156 2.97 1.90 15.57
N GLU A 157 4.11 1.70 16.20
CA GLU A 157 4.42 0.45 16.92
C GLU A 157 3.52 0.22 18.14
N LEU A 158 3.19 1.25 18.89
CA LEU A 158 2.30 1.14 20.06
C LEU A 158 0.80 1.07 19.70
N LYS A 159 0.40 1.56 18.54
CA LYS A 159 -1.00 1.65 18.11
C LYS A 159 -1.38 0.71 16.97
N PHE A 160 -0.46 0.00 16.34
CA PHE A 160 -0.80 -1.06 15.41
C PHE A 160 -1.64 -2.17 16.02
N ALA A 161 -1.51 -2.40 17.32
CA ALA A 161 -2.42 -3.29 18.05
C ALA A 161 -3.82 -2.70 18.27
N VAL A 162 -4.04 -1.41 17.99
CA VAL A 162 -5.26 -0.66 18.31
C VAL A 162 -5.78 0.14 17.11
N TYR A 163 -5.25 -0.09 15.89
CA TYR A 163 -5.69 0.66 14.73
C TYR A 163 -7.09 0.22 14.30
N ASN A 164 -8.07 0.87 14.91
CA ASN A 164 -9.42 0.96 14.37
C ASN A 164 -9.41 2.04 13.30
N ASP A 165 -9.92 1.73 12.12
CA ASP A 165 -10.12 2.67 11.02
C ASP A 165 -10.99 3.89 11.39
N THR A 166 -11.51 3.97 12.60
CA THR A 166 -12.53 4.94 13.02
C THR A 166 -12.24 5.71 14.30
N GLU A 167 -11.25 5.35 15.11
CA GLU A 167 -10.99 6.13 16.31
C GLU A 167 -10.10 7.34 16.03
N TRP A 168 -10.64 8.52 16.29
CA TRP A 168 -9.88 9.75 16.38
C TRP A 168 -8.82 9.57 17.49
N ASN A 169 -7.62 9.36 17.06
CA ASN A 169 -6.51 9.79 17.89
C ASN A 169 -6.58 11.32 17.92
N ASN A 170 -6.40 11.97 19.04
CA ASN A 170 -6.43 13.44 19.19
C ASN A 170 -5.52 14.20 18.19
N THR A 171 -4.83 13.51 17.30
CA THR A 171 -3.87 14.03 16.35
C THR A 171 -4.29 13.89 14.89
N PHE A 172 -4.79 12.76 14.43
CA PHE A 172 -5.19 12.56 13.02
C PHE A 172 -6.19 11.40 12.84
N TYR A 173 -6.91 11.47 11.71
CA TYR A 173 -7.85 10.44 11.25
C TYR A 173 -7.39 9.92 9.88
N ARG A 174 -7.19 8.62 9.76
CA ARG A 174 -6.89 7.99 8.48
C ARG A 174 -8.19 7.75 7.71
N ILE A 175 -8.23 8.14 6.44
CA ILE A 175 -9.37 7.83 5.57
C ILE A 175 -9.42 6.31 5.37
N PRO A 176 -10.54 5.64 5.70
CA PRO A 176 -10.65 4.19 5.64
C PRO A 176 -10.58 3.61 4.22
N HIS A 177 -10.35 2.31 4.16
CA HIS A 177 -10.44 1.50 2.96
C HIS A 177 -11.88 1.43 2.42
N ASN A 178 -12.01 1.14 1.11
CA ASN A 178 -13.28 0.83 0.46
C ASN A 178 -14.39 1.87 0.72
N SER A 179 -14.02 3.16 0.78
CA SER A 179 -14.91 4.18 1.31
C SER A 179 -14.95 5.47 0.50
N HIS A 180 -16.09 6.15 0.60
CA HIS A 180 -16.30 7.53 0.19
C HIS A 180 -16.54 8.39 1.43
N HIS A 181 -15.73 9.42 1.62
CA HIS A 181 -15.87 10.43 2.67
C HIS A 181 -16.06 11.80 2.06
N ASN A 182 -16.93 12.60 2.69
CA ASN A 182 -17.19 13.99 2.31
C ASN A 182 -16.81 14.92 3.47
N TYR A 183 -16.03 15.94 3.17
CA TYR A 183 -15.70 17.01 4.09
C TYR A 183 -16.32 18.33 3.63
N ASN A 184 -17.12 18.95 4.50
CA ASN A 184 -17.68 20.28 4.24
C ASN A 184 -16.75 21.34 4.84
N VAL A 185 -16.12 22.15 3.97
CA VAL A 185 -15.12 23.15 4.37
C VAL A 185 -15.73 24.23 5.28
N LYS A 186 -16.99 24.61 5.05
CA LYS A 186 -17.65 25.66 5.84
C LYS A 186 -17.97 25.22 7.26
N THR A 187 -18.40 23.98 7.43
CA THR A 187 -18.79 23.44 8.74
C THR A 187 -17.63 22.74 9.47
N GLY A 188 -16.57 22.39 8.72
CA GLY A 188 -15.44 21.64 9.24
C GLY A 188 -15.78 20.19 9.63
N ILE A 189 -16.86 19.63 9.05
CA ILE A 189 -17.35 18.27 9.35
C ILE A 189 -16.90 17.30 8.27
N LEU A 190 -16.16 16.27 8.67
CA LEU A 190 -15.86 15.08 7.87
C LEU A 190 -16.86 13.97 8.23
N LYS A 191 -17.49 13.38 7.24
CA LYS A 191 -18.45 12.29 7.43
C LYS A 191 -18.28 11.20 6.38
N PRO A 192 -18.51 9.93 6.71
CA PRO A 192 -18.65 8.88 5.73
C PRO A 192 -19.93 9.09 4.90
N VAL A 193 -19.84 8.86 3.60
CA VAL A 193 -20.97 8.83 2.66
C VAL A 193 -21.29 7.37 2.32
N ASN A 194 -20.26 6.59 2.01
CA ASN A 194 -20.36 5.16 1.76
C ASN A 194 -19.10 4.48 2.35
N THR A 195 -19.28 3.42 3.12
CA THR A 195 -18.22 2.64 3.75
C THR A 195 -17.99 1.28 3.10
N GLU A 196 -18.65 1.02 1.97
CA GLU A 196 -18.53 -0.22 1.22
C GLU A 196 -18.75 0.06 -0.29
N LEU A 197 -17.77 0.73 -0.93
CA LEU A 197 -17.83 1.06 -2.36
C LEU A 197 -17.82 -0.20 -3.24
N HIS A 198 -16.98 -1.17 -2.89
CA HIS A 198 -16.91 -2.48 -3.54
C HIS A 198 -17.49 -3.56 -2.61
N LYS A 199 -18.42 -4.35 -3.16
CA LYS A 199 -19.06 -5.47 -2.45
C LYS A 199 -18.48 -6.80 -2.93
N TRP A 200 -18.03 -7.62 -2.00
CA TRP A 200 -17.50 -8.95 -2.29
C TRP A 200 -18.61 -10.00 -2.39
N ASN A 201 -18.50 -10.85 -3.39
CA ASN A 201 -19.34 -12.05 -3.47
C ASN A 201 -18.67 -13.18 -2.69
N LEU A 202 -19.33 -13.65 -1.64
CA LEU A 202 -18.81 -14.68 -0.72
C LEU A 202 -19.18 -16.11 -1.10
N ASN A 203 -19.82 -16.33 -2.25
CA ASN A 203 -20.21 -17.66 -2.71
C ASN A 203 -18.98 -18.47 -3.13
N GLN A 204 -18.78 -19.62 -2.51
CA GLN A 204 -17.69 -20.56 -2.80
C GLN A 204 -18.20 -21.66 -3.72
N TYR A 205 -17.80 -21.65 -4.98
CA TYR A 205 -18.31 -22.59 -6.01
C TYR A 205 -17.26 -23.09 -6.98
N LYS A 206 -16.02 -22.55 -6.95
CA LYS A 206 -14.94 -22.96 -7.84
C LYS A 206 -14.18 -24.13 -7.28
N ASP A 207 -14.15 -25.22 -8.02
CA ASP A 207 -13.57 -26.51 -7.65
C ASP A 207 -12.14 -26.72 -8.14
N ASN A 208 -11.51 -25.68 -8.69
CA ASN A 208 -10.12 -25.65 -9.13
C ASN A 208 -9.50 -24.27 -8.90
N LEU A 209 -8.21 -24.11 -9.23
CA LEU A 209 -7.44 -22.87 -9.04
C LEU A 209 -7.15 -22.12 -10.34
N ASP A 210 -7.75 -22.50 -11.47
CA ASP A 210 -7.35 -21.99 -12.78
C ASP A 210 -7.66 -20.50 -12.92
N ASP A 211 -8.90 -20.08 -12.59
CA ASP A 211 -9.27 -18.67 -12.63
C ASP A 211 -8.49 -17.84 -11.59
N LEU A 212 -8.21 -18.40 -10.42
CA LEU A 212 -7.38 -17.75 -9.41
C LEU A 212 -5.94 -17.59 -9.91
N THR A 213 -5.38 -18.60 -10.58
CA THR A 213 -4.05 -18.54 -11.18
C THR A 213 -4.00 -17.46 -12.26
N ASN A 214 -4.97 -17.46 -13.17
CA ASN A 214 -5.06 -16.45 -14.23
C ASN A 214 -5.18 -15.03 -13.66
N SER A 215 -6.03 -14.84 -12.64
CA SER A 215 -6.20 -13.54 -12.00
C SER A 215 -4.95 -13.08 -11.24
N PHE A 216 -4.18 -14.00 -10.68
CA PHE A 216 -2.88 -13.70 -10.07
C PHE A 216 -1.88 -13.22 -11.14
N GLU A 217 -1.78 -13.93 -12.27
CA GLU A 217 -0.88 -13.53 -13.36
C GLU A 217 -1.28 -12.17 -13.93
N GLU A 218 -2.57 -11.94 -14.18
CA GLU A 218 -3.08 -10.62 -14.60
C GLU A 218 -2.73 -9.53 -13.58
N ALA A 219 -2.89 -9.81 -12.27
CA ALA A 219 -2.58 -8.87 -11.19
C ALA A 219 -1.10 -8.49 -11.15
N VAL A 220 -0.20 -9.44 -11.42
CA VAL A 220 1.25 -9.18 -11.52
C VAL A 220 1.55 -8.38 -12.77
N LEU A 221 1.04 -8.81 -13.92
CA LEU A 221 1.41 -8.26 -15.23
C LEU A 221 0.95 -6.81 -15.42
N LYS A 222 -0.27 -6.47 -15.00
CA LYS A 222 -0.77 -5.10 -15.13
C LYS A 222 -0.02 -4.09 -14.25
N ARG A 223 0.67 -4.56 -13.21
CA ARG A 223 1.49 -3.74 -12.30
C ARG A 223 2.93 -3.59 -12.76
N HIS A 224 3.35 -4.37 -13.75
CA HIS A 224 4.73 -4.37 -14.20
C HIS A 224 5.07 -3.12 -15.02
N THR A 225 6.29 -2.63 -14.82
CA THR A 225 6.97 -1.65 -15.66
C THR A 225 8.37 -2.15 -15.99
N GLU A 226 8.99 -1.70 -17.09
CA GLU A 226 10.27 -2.25 -17.56
C GLU A 226 11.41 -2.15 -16.54
N ASN A 227 11.40 -1.14 -15.68
CA ASN A 227 12.41 -0.93 -14.64
C ASN A 227 11.90 -1.29 -13.23
N SER A 228 11.01 -2.28 -13.13
CA SER A 228 10.52 -2.74 -11.82
C SER A 228 11.60 -3.52 -11.07
N THR A 229 11.63 -3.37 -9.74
CA THR A 229 12.44 -4.18 -8.84
C THR A 229 11.56 -4.99 -7.90
N LEU A 230 11.81 -6.28 -7.80
CA LEU A 230 11.14 -7.17 -6.85
C LEU A 230 11.98 -7.36 -5.59
N PHE A 231 11.41 -7.14 -4.42
CA PHE A 231 12.00 -7.59 -3.16
C PHE A 231 11.73 -9.09 -3.03
N LEU A 232 12.74 -9.87 -3.45
CA LEU A 232 12.67 -11.33 -3.57
C LEU A 232 13.19 -11.99 -2.29
N SER A 233 12.46 -12.98 -1.82
CA SER A 233 12.88 -13.92 -0.79
C SER A 233 12.65 -15.35 -1.30
N SER A 234 13.14 -16.34 -0.57
CA SER A 234 12.80 -17.76 -0.79
C SER A 234 11.33 -18.06 -0.44
N GLY A 235 10.60 -17.07 0.05
CA GLY A 235 9.23 -17.20 0.55
C GLY A 235 8.18 -17.43 -0.54
N LEU A 236 7.03 -17.95 -0.11
CA LEU A 236 5.92 -18.31 -0.99
C LEU A 236 5.20 -17.11 -1.64
N ASP A 237 5.44 -15.87 -1.19
CA ASP A 237 4.71 -14.72 -1.74
C ASP A 237 5.49 -14.01 -2.85
N SER A 238 6.79 -13.78 -2.67
CA SER A 238 7.59 -13.08 -3.69
C SER A 238 8.06 -14.00 -4.83
N SER A 239 8.31 -15.29 -4.54
CA SER A 239 8.78 -16.24 -5.56
C SER A 239 7.78 -16.45 -6.71
N PRO A 240 6.46 -16.63 -6.48
CA PRO A 240 5.48 -16.72 -7.58
C PRO A 240 5.44 -15.46 -8.45
N ILE A 241 5.62 -14.26 -7.86
CA ILE A 241 5.69 -13.01 -8.62
C ILE A 241 6.89 -13.05 -9.58
N ALA A 242 8.08 -13.44 -9.09
CA ALA A 242 9.27 -13.56 -9.92
C ALA A 242 9.06 -14.53 -11.07
N MET A 243 8.47 -15.69 -10.81
CA MET A 243 8.22 -16.72 -11.81
C MET A 243 7.17 -16.26 -12.86
N CYS A 244 6.11 -15.60 -12.42
CA CYS A 244 5.10 -15.04 -13.30
C CYS A 244 5.74 -14.03 -14.29
N LEU A 245 6.55 -13.11 -13.77
CA LEU A 245 7.25 -12.14 -14.62
C LEU A 245 8.17 -12.83 -15.63
N ALA A 246 8.91 -13.86 -15.23
CA ALA A 246 9.79 -14.62 -16.10
C ALA A 246 9.04 -15.41 -17.19
N ASP A 247 7.95 -16.10 -16.83
CA ASP A 247 7.12 -16.86 -17.76
C ASP A 247 6.58 -15.97 -18.89
N HIS A 248 6.21 -14.74 -18.53
CA HIS A 248 5.72 -13.74 -19.47
C HIS A 248 6.83 -12.87 -20.08
N LYS A 249 8.10 -13.27 -19.92
CA LYS A 249 9.28 -12.57 -20.48
C LYS A 249 9.36 -11.10 -20.11
N LYS A 250 8.91 -10.75 -18.90
CA LYS A 250 8.99 -9.40 -18.36
C LYS A 250 10.35 -9.19 -17.71
N HIS A 251 11.04 -8.12 -18.10
CA HIS A 251 12.29 -7.75 -17.46
C HIS A 251 12.04 -7.15 -16.09
N PHE A 252 12.79 -7.57 -15.08
CA PHE A 252 12.79 -7.02 -13.73
C PHE A 252 14.14 -7.27 -13.06
N ASN A 253 14.46 -6.44 -12.08
CA ASN A 253 15.56 -6.68 -11.16
C ASN A 253 15.04 -7.25 -9.84
N SER A 254 15.89 -7.90 -9.07
CA SER A 254 15.51 -8.35 -7.74
C SER A 254 16.55 -8.01 -6.67
N MET A 255 16.10 -7.93 -5.43
CA MET A 255 16.95 -7.77 -4.25
C MET A 255 16.50 -8.71 -3.14
N THR A 256 17.47 -9.33 -2.48
CA THR A 256 17.24 -10.19 -1.31
C THR A 256 18.02 -9.67 -0.11
N CYS A 257 17.34 -9.53 1.04
CA CYS A 257 17.99 -9.14 2.29
C CYS A 257 18.41 -10.39 3.08
N LEU A 258 19.72 -10.56 3.28
CA LEU A 258 20.31 -11.73 3.94
C LEU A 258 20.79 -11.46 5.37
N THR A 259 20.38 -10.37 5.99
CA THR A 259 20.91 -9.92 7.27
C THR A 259 19.84 -9.34 8.20
N GLY A 260 20.22 -9.09 9.44
CA GLY A 260 19.31 -8.50 10.45
C GLY A 260 18.14 -9.43 10.77
N PRO A 261 16.88 -8.94 10.72
CA PRO A 261 15.71 -9.76 11.03
C PRO A 261 15.49 -10.96 10.09
N TRP A 262 16.18 -10.97 8.93
CA TRP A 262 16.08 -12.02 7.92
C TRP A 262 17.29 -12.96 7.91
N GLU A 263 18.30 -12.72 8.76
CA GLU A 263 19.47 -13.58 8.86
C GLU A 263 19.08 -15.01 9.17
N GLY A 264 19.57 -15.95 8.34
CA GLY A 264 19.29 -17.39 8.46
C GLY A 264 17.84 -17.82 8.16
N ARG A 265 16.97 -16.90 7.71
CA ARG A 265 15.57 -17.21 7.34
C ARG A 265 15.39 -17.61 5.89
N GLU A 266 16.32 -17.23 5.02
CA GLU A 266 16.27 -17.57 3.61
C GLU A 266 16.68 -19.02 3.37
N ASP A 267 15.82 -19.79 2.72
CA ASP A 267 16.18 -21.07 2.13
C ASP A 267 16.96 -20.81 0.83
N MET A 268 18.27 -20.83 0.94
CA MET A 268 19.16 -20.51 -0.19
C MET A 268 19.03 -21.51 -1.34
N GLU A 269 18.62 -22.76 -1.07
CA GLU A 269 18.34 -23.74 -2.13
C GLU A 269 17.17 -23.31 -2.97
N THR A 270 16.03 -23.01 -2.33
CA THR A 270 14.82 -22.52 -3.00
C THR A 270 15.08 -21.18 -3.71
N LEU A 271 15.75 -20.23 -3.06
CA LEU A 271 16.08 -18.93 -3.68
C LEU A 271 16.93 -19.13 -4.94
N ASN A 272 17.95 -19.97 -4.91
CA ASN A 272 18.79 -20.23 -6.06
C ASN A 272 18.03 -20.92 -7.19
N GLN A 273 17.09 -21.84 -6.90
CA GLN A 273 16.22 -22.43 -7.91
C GLN A 273 15.34 -21.36 -8.59
N VAL A 274 14.75 -20.45 -7.83
CA VAL A 274 13.96 -19.34 -8.38
C VAL A 274 14.84 -18.43 -9.26
N LEU A 275 16.02 -18.06 -8.80
CA LEU A 275 16.95 -17.23 -9.58
C LEU A 275 17.43 -17.91 -10.85
N GLN A 276 17.72 -19.21 -10.79
CA GLN A 276 18.09 -20.01 -11.96
C GLN A 276 16.94 -20.10 -12.96
N TYR A 277 15.71 -20.30 -12.50
CA TYR A 277 14.51 -20.34 -13.34
C TYR A 277 14.26 -19.00 -14.04
N THR A 278 14.32 -17.92 -13.29
CA THR A 278 13.99 -16.59 -13.81
C THR A 278 15.11 -15.97 -14.63
N GLY A 279 16.35 -16.35 -14.40
CA GLY A 279 17.53 -15.73 -15.02
C GLY A 279 17.70 -14.24 -14.65
N THR A 280 16.98 -13.75 -13.64
CA THR A 280 17.02 -12.34 -13.24
C THR A 280 18.27 -12.02 -12.45
N TYR A 281 18.73 -10.77 -12.55
CA TYR A 281 19.78 -10.27 -11.69
C TYR A 281 19.23 -10.07 -10.27
N ASN A 282 19.94 -10.62 -9.28
CA ASN A 282 19.59 -10.46 -7.87
C ASN A 282 20.73 -9.83 -7.07
N LYS A 283 20.42 -8.77 -6.35
CA LYS A 283 21.36 -8.14 -5.43
C LYS A 283 21.12 -8.60 -4.01
N ASN A 284 22.12 -9.25 -3.43
CA ASN A 284 22.10 -9.60 -2.01
C ASN A 284 22.49 -8.41 -1.15
N ILE A 285 21.64 -8.07 -0.18
CA ILE A 285 21.83 -6.97 0.77
C ILE A 285 22.27 -7.54 2.10
N LYS A 286 23.41 -7.05 2.60
CA LYS A 286 23.97 -7.39 3.91
C LYS A 286 24.31 -6.11 4.67
N ILE A 287 24.38 -6.17 6.01
CA ILE A 287 24.77 -5.02 6.86
C ILE A 287 26.12 -4.45 6.44
N GLU A 288 27.08 -5.29 6.10
CA GLU A 288 28.40 -4.91 5.62
C GLU A 288 28.38 -4.07 4.33
N ASN A 289 27.27 -4.08 3.59
CA ASN A 289 27.08 -3.28 2.38
C ASN A 289 26.52 -1.88 2.67
N LEU A 290 26.16 -1.59 3.92
CA LEU A 290 25.70 -0.26 4.30
C LEU A 290 26.87 0.73 4.29
N PRO A 291 26.67 1.95 3.76
CA PRO A 291 27.69 2.99 3.84
C PRO A 291 28.07 3.31 5.30
N PRO A 292 29.33 3.72 5.56
CA PRO A 292 29.79 4.05 6.92
C PRO A 292 29.02 5.18 7.61
N ASP A 293 28.39 6.06 6.84
CA ASP A 293 27.56 7.18 7.30
C ASP A 293 26.11 6.76 7.61
N TYR A 294 25.77 5.50 7.36
CA TYR A 294 24.59 4.87 7.95
C TYR A 294 24.91 4.55 9.42
N ASP A 295 24.85 5.57 10.25
CA ASP A 295 24.98 5.41 11.71
C ASP A 295 23.85 4.56 12.25
N ILE A 296 24.08 3.25 12.28
CA ILE A 296 23.18 2.28 12.92
C ILE A 296 23.49 2.31 14.42
N PHE A 297 22.93 3.24 15.15
CA PHE A 297 22.89 3.16 16.60
C PHE A 297 21.83 2.14 17.01
N TRP A 298 22.25 0.90 17.12
CA TRP A 298 21.43 -0.15 17.72
C TRP A 298 21.57 -0.06 19.24
N ASP A 299 20.51 0.39 19.91
CA ASP A 299 20.39 0.23 21.35
C ASP A 299 19.68 -1.10 21.62
N GLU A 300 20.46 -2.15 21.90
CA GLU A 300 19.94 -3.49 22.21
C GLU A 300 18.94 -3.50 23.37
N LYS A 301 19.04 -2.56 24.32
CA LYS A 301 18.14 -2.46 25.47
C LYS A 301 16.80 -1.81 25.15
N LYS A 302 16.69 -1.05 24.06
CA LYS A 302 15.49 -0.29 23.70
C LYS A 302 14.84 -0.69 22.39
N SER A 303 15.45 -1.63 21.64
CA SER A 303 15.00 -2.01 20.27
C SER A 303 14.75 -0.80 19.35
N LYS A 304 15.49 0.29 19.56
CA LYS A 304 15.31 1.55 18.85
C LYS A 304 16.58 1.94 18.15
N SER A 305 16.51 2.10 16.82
CA SER A 305 17.55 2.73 16.05
C SER A 305 17.31 4.24 15.96
N LYS A 306 18.35 5.03 16.20
CA LYS A 306 18.36 6.45 15.83
C LYS A 306 19.14 6.58 14.54
N TRP A 307 18.52 7.21 13.56
CA TRP A 307 19.18 7.46 12.29
C TRP A 307 19.19 8.95 11.94
N SER A 308 20.28 9.44 11.32
CA SER A 308 20.56 10.87 11.18
C SER A 308 20.42 11.46 9.79
N ASN A 309 20.08 10.69 8.75
CA ASN A 309 19.93 11.20 7.39
C ASN A 309 18.55 11.87 7.19
N ASN A 310 18.54 13.06 6.56
CA ASN A 310 17.33 13.87 6.37
C ASN A 310 16.18 13.18 5.63
N ARG A 311 16.47 12.27 4.70
CA ARG A 311 15.44 11.48 3.98
C ARG A 311 14.73 10.49 4.90
N ASN A 312 15.38 10.07 5.94
CA ASN A 312 15.03 8.88 6.71
C ASN A 312 14.51 9.19 8.11
N ARG A 313 14.42 10.45 8.50
CA ARG A 313 13.78 10.86 9.76
C ARG A 313 12.34 10.39 9.87
N LEU A 314 11.75 10.00 8.75
CA LEU A 314 10.34 9.73 8.64
C LEU A 314 9.92 8.32 9.12
N VAL A 315 10.77 7.27 9.05
CA VAL A 315 10.19 5.93 8.96
C VAL A 315 10.86 4.87 9.83
N PHE A 316 12.05 5.13 10.40
CA PHE A 316 12.84 4.03 10.92
C PHE A 316 12.70 3.83 12.42
N ALA A 317 11.94 2.81 12.80
CA ALA A 317 11.82 2.36 14.17
C ALA A 317 12.77 1.19 14.50
N ASN A 318 13.25 0.45 13.49
CA ASN A 318 14.07 -0.73 13.71
C ASN A 318 14.98 -1.04 12.51
N LEU A 319 15.89 -2.02 12.69
CA LEU A 319 16.85 -2.45 11.67
C LEU A 319 16.17 -2.91 10.37
N ALA A 320 15.01 -3.55 10.44
CA ALA A 320 14.28 -3.98 9.25
C ALA A 320 13.91 -2.78 8.35
N HIS A 321 13.47 -1.69 8.94
CA HIS A 321 13.13 -0.47 8.20
C HIS A 321 14.38 0.18 7.57
N ILE A 322 15.51 0.19 8.28
CA ILE A 322 16.78 0.71 7.74
C ILE A 322 17.19 -0.08 6.52
N LEU A 323 17.20 -1.41 6.61
CA LEU A 323 17.62 -2.29 5.51
C LEU A 323 16.66 -2.16 4.31
N THR A 324 15.37 -2.11 4.56
CA THR A 324 14.38 -1.92 3.48
C THR A 324 14.45 -0.51 2.88
N GLY A 325 14.84 0.50 3.64
CA GLY A 325 15.17 1.84 3.14
C GLY A 325 16.39 1.82 2.23
N PHE A 326 17.47 1.16 2.65
CA PHE A 326 18.67 0.98 1.84
C PHE A 326 18.37 0.22 0.53
N MET A 327 17.55 -0.82 0.57
CA MET A 327 17.11 -1.50 -0.64
C MET A 327 16.43 -0.54 -1.61
N ARG A 328 15.56 0.38 -1.12
CA ARG A 328 14.90 1.39 -1.95
C ARG A 328 15.86 2.38 -2.57
N GLU A 329 16.86 2.83 -1.80
CA GLU A 329 17.92 3.67 -2.34
C GLU A 329 18.68 2.96 -3.48
N LYS A 330 18.95 1.66 -3.33
CA LYS A 330 19.58 0.85 -4.36
C LYS A 330 18.69 0.62 -5.59
N CYS A 331 17.37 0.53 -5.43
CA CYS A 331 16.44 0.50 -6.56
C CYS A 331 16.66 1.70 -7.49
N ILE A 332 16.83 2.88 -6.92
CA ILE A 332 17.03 4.11 -7.70
C ILE A 332 18.46 4.16 -8.26
N SER A 333 19.46 4.06 -7.38
CA SER A 333 20.85 4.34 -7.74
C SER A 333 21.49 3.31 -8.67
N GLU A 334 21.03 2.05 -8.62
CA GLU A 334 21.62 0.95 -9.39
C GLU A 334 20.72 0.46 -10.50
N PHE A 335 19.38 0.49 -10.32
CA PHE A 335 18.44 -0.07 -11.29
C PHE A 335 17.58 0.98 -11.99
N ASN A 336 17.69 2.24 -11.57
CA ASN A 336 16.81 3.33 -12.07
C ASN A 336 15.33 2.95 -11.99
N SER A 337 14.95 2.20 -10.95
CA SER A 337 13.58 1.75 -10.75
C SER A 337 12.73 2.86 -10.13
N LYS A 338 11.51 3.01 -10.61
CA LYS A 338 10.47 3.82 -9.97
C LYS A 338 9.38 2.96 -9.32
N VAL A 339 9.31 1.68 -9.67
CA VAL A 339 8.32 0.73 -9.18
C VAL A 339 8.99 -0.42 -8.45
N ILE A 340 8.49 -0.76 -7.28
CA ILE A 340 8.88 -1.95 -6.54
C ILE A 340 7.70 -2.89 -6.33
N PHE A 341 7.98 -4.19 -6.47
CA PHE A 341 7.07 -5.25 -6.10
C PHE A 341 7.46 -5.83 -4.74
N THR A 342 6.45 -6.18 -3.96
CA THR A 342 6.62 -6.94 -2.71
C THR A 342 5.62 -8.09 -2.66
N GLY A 343 5.88 -9.08 -1.83
CA GLY A 343 4.96 -10.17 -1.54
C GLY A 343 3.82 -9.81 -0.58
N ASN A 344 3.64 -8.52 -0.25
CA ASN A 344 2.60 -8.07 0.66
C ASN A 344 1.21 -8.44 0.14
N GLY A 345 0.33 -8.86 1.01
CA GLY A 345 -1.01 -9.34 0.68
C GLY A 345 -1.10 -10.86 0.62
N GLY A 346 0.03 -11.56 0.39
CA GLY A 346 0.02 -13.02 0.29
C GLY A 346 -0.39 -13.72 1.59
N ASP A 347 0.02 -13.23 2.73
CA ASP A 347 -0.43 -13.76 4.02
C ASP A 347 -1.82 -13.24 4.40
N GLU A 348 -2.11 -11.99 4.06
CA GLU A 348 -3.32 -11.29 4.47
C GLU A 348 -4.56 -11.81 3.75
N ILE A 349 -4.48 -11.99 2.43
CA ILE A 349 -5.60 -12.48 1.61
C ILE A 349 -5.87 -13.97 1.87
N PHE A 350 -4.82 -14.76 2.14
CA PHE A 350 -4.95 -16.18 2.43
C PHE A 350 -5.10 -16.50 3.93
N ASP A 351 -5.17 -15.48 4.80
CA ASP A 351 -5.24 -15.60 6.26
C ASP A 351 -4.20 -16.58 6.85
N ASN A 352 -2.96 -16.44 6.41
CA ASN A 352 -1.87 -17.35 6.79
C ASN A 352 -1.12 -16.88 8.06
N TYR A 353 -1.83 -16.27 9.01
CA TYR A 353 -1.27 -15.89 10.30
C TYR A 353 -1.68 -16.89 11.38
N PRO A 354 -0.78 -17.21 12.34
CA PRO A 354 -1.18 -18.02 13.47
C PRO A 354 -2.28 -17.30 14.26
N SER A 355 -3.27 -18.06 14.75
CA SER A 355 -4.32 -17.53 15.62
C SER A 355 -3.67 -16.82 16.81
N LEU A 356 -4.00 -15.54 17.01
CA LEU A 356 -3.55 -14.82 18.19
C LEU A 356 -4.23 -15.42 19.44
N PRO A 357 -3.55 -15.49 20.59
CA PRO A 357 -4.16 -15.99 21.82
C PRO A 357 -5.46 -15.25 22.12
N ALA A 358 -6.47 -15.97 22.59
CA ALA A 358 -7.73 -15.39 23.03
C ALA A 358 -7.44 -14.27 24.06
N GLY A 359 -7.84 -13.05 23.76
CA GLY A 359 -7.59 -11.88 24.62
C GLY A 359 -6.73 -10.78 24.04
N TYR A 360 -6.16 -10.98 22.83
CA TYR A 360 -5.52 -9.86 22.13
C TYR A 360 -6.62 -8.93 21.58
N PRO A 361 -6.75 -7.70 22.11
CA PRO A 361 -7.83 -6.81 21.72
C PRO A 361 -7.50 -6.14 20.39
N LEU A 362 -7.79 -6.80 19.29
CA LEU A 362 -7.79 -6.16 17.98
C LEU A 362 -9.21 -5.70 17.69
N LYS A 363 -9.45 -4.41 17.81
CA LYS A 363 -10.71 -3.80 17.44
C LYS A 363 -10.68 -3.44 15.96
N PHE A 364 -11.68 -3.81 15.23
CA PHE A 364 -11.91 -3.47 13.85
C PHE A 364 -13.19 -2.62 13.75
N ASN A 365 -13.14 -1.43 13.17
CA ASN A 365 -14.29 -0.54 13.00
C ASN A 365 -15.15 -0.36 14.27
N GLY A 366 -14.53 -0.16 15.44
CA GLY A 366 -15.28 0.01 16.69
C GLY A 366 -15.95 -1.26 17.23
N ASN A 367 -15.99 -2.35 16.48
CA ASN A 367 -16.50 -3.64 16.91
C ASN A 367 -15.35 -4.52 17.39
N THR A 368 -15.59 -5.24 18.49
CA THR A 368 -14.72 -6.38 18.84
C THR A 368 -14.80 -7.37 17.71
N ASN A 369 -13.68 -7.61 17.04
CA ASN A 369 -13.65 -8.50 15.90
C ASN A 369 -14.04 -9.90 16.36
N LYS A 370 -15.16 -10.41 15.84
CA LYS A 370 -15.62 -11.76 16.11
C LYS A 370 -14.84 -12.78 15.27
N ASN A 371 -14.10 -12.29 14.28
CA ASN A 371 -13.48 -13.14 13.26
C ASN A 371 -12.00 -13.30 13.60
N PRO A 372 -11.55 -14.50 13.97
CA PRO A 372 -10.17 -14.76 14.31
C PRO A 372 -9.26 -14.58 13.09
N SER A 373 -8.02 -14.22 13.35
CA SER A 373 -6.94 -14.38 12.40
C SER A 373 -6.45 -15.83 12.45
N GLY A 374 -6.10 -16.39 11.30
CA GLY A 374 -5.53 -17.73 11.22
C GLY A 374 -6.50 -18.81 11.70
N PHE A 375 -7.73 -18.78 11.20
CA PHE A 375 -8.65 -19.88 11.44
C PHE A 375 -8.10 -21.15 10.76
N SER A 376 -8.02 -22.22 11.50
CA SER A 376 -7.36 -23.46 11.08
C SER A 376 -8.08 -24.17 9.91
N ILE A 377 -9.34 -23.85 9.66
CA ILE A 377 -10.19 -24.48 8.63
C ILE A 377 -11.09 -23.41 7.99
N TRP A 378 -11.02 -23.28 6.68
CA TRP A 378 -11.93 -22.44 5.91
C TRP A 378 -13.36 -22.98 5.98
N PRO A 379 -14.34 -22.14 6.39
CA PRO A 379 -15.72 -22.58 6.56
C PRO A 379 -16.46 -22.70 5.22
N GLU A 380 -17.54 -23.45 5.18
CA GLU A 380 -18.46 -23.52 4.04
C GLU A 380 -19.17 -22.18 3.79
N ASP A 381 -19.48 -21.44 4.84
CA ASP A 381 -20.07 -20.11 4.78
C ASP A 381 -19.02 -19.05 5.17
N LEU A 382 -18.49 -18.35 4.16
CA LEU A 382 -17.51 -17.28 4.38
C LEU A 382 -18.04 -16.10 5.17
N SER A 383 -19.36 -15.87 5.20
CA SER A 383 -19.94 -14.74 5.95
C SER A 383 -19.69 -14.85 7.46
N THR A 384 -19.36 -16.03 7.94
CA THR A 384 -19.03 -16.30 9.35
C THR A 384 -17.65 -15.77 9.76
N VAL A 385 -16.74 -15.57 8.79
CA VAL A 385 -15.36 -15.14 9.03
C VAL A 385 -14.96 -13.89 8.24
N PHE A 386 -15.68 -13.58 7.16
CA PHE A 386 -15.37 -12.41 6.32
C PHE A 386 -15.94 -11.11 6.90
N PRO A 387 -15.18 -9.99 6.82
CA PRO A 387 -13.75 -9.95 6.56
C PRO A 387 -12.97 -10.46 7.78
N TRP A 388 -11.99 -11.34 7.56
CA TRP A 388 -11.10 -11.75 8.64
C TRP A 388 -10.16 -10.61 9.04
N GLN A 389 -9.52 -10.77 10.18
CA GLN A 389 -8.77 -9.70 10.84
C GLN A 389 -7.77 -8.99 9.93
N HIS A 390 -7.07 -9.73 9.09
CA HIS A 390 -5.99 -9.20 8.25
C HIS A 390 -6.41 -8.89 6.82
N PHE A 391 -7.69 -9.07 6.45
CA PHE A 391 -8.16 -8.78 5.09
C PHE A 391 -8.08 -7.28 4.76
N TYR A 392 -8.51 -6.41 5.65
CA TYR A 392 -8.46 -4.96 5.50
C TYR A 392 -7.56 -4.28 6.53
N GLY A 393 -7.55 -4.80 7.75
CA GLY A 393 -6.88 -4.25 8.91
C GLY A 393 -5.67 -5.06 9.36
N GLY A 394 -5.34 -4.96 10.64
CA GLY A 394 -4.24 -5.73 11.23
C GLY A 394 -2.93 -5.61 10.45
N GLN A 395 -2.39 -6.73 10.02
CA GLN A 395 -1.12 -6.74 9.28
C GLN A 395 -1.25 -6.15 7.87
N ALA A 396 -2.39 -6.35 7.18
CA ALA A 396 -2.62 -5.72 5.88
C ALA A 396 -2.42 -4.21 5.97
N ARG A 397 -3.10 -3.57 6.92
CA ARG A 397 -3.00 -2.13 7.11
C ARG A 397 -1.59 -1.70 7.49
N ARG A 398 -0.97 -2.43 8.43
CA ARG A 398 0.40 -2.15 8.87
C ARG A 398 1.39 -2.19 7.72
N LEU A 399 1.37 -3.25 6.92
CA LEU A 399 2.33 -3.43 5.84
C LEU A 399 2.09 -2.44 4.70
N LEU A 400 0.83 -2.20 4.32
CA LEU A 400 0.50 -1.20 3.31
C LEU A 400 1.00 0.19 3.72
N ASP A 401 0.65 0.67 4.90
CA ASP A 401 1.04 2.00 5.36
C ASP A 401 2.56 2.12 5.51
N LEU A 402 3.23 1.08 6.03
CA LEU A 402 4.67 1.07 6.21
C LEU A 402 5.42 1.10 4.86
N PHE A 403 5.08 0.17 3.96
CA PHE A 403 5.79 0.06 2.68
C PHE A 403 5.50 1.24 1.77
N GLU A 404 4.28 1.78 1.83
CA GLU A 404 3.91 3.01 1.16
C GLU A 404 4.75 4.19 1.63
N THR A 405 4.77 4.46 2.93
CA THR A 405 5.53 5.55 3.52
C THR A 405 7.04 5.43 3.24
N LEU A 406 7.59 4.21 3.35
CA LEU A 406 8.98 3.93 3.01
C LEU A 406 9.29 4.21 1.54
N SER A 407 8.40 3.78 0.63
CA SER A 407 8.61 3.97 -0.80
C SER A 407 8.54 5.43 -1.20
N LEU A 408 7.55 6.15 -0.65
CA LEU A 408 7.40 7.60 -0.86
C LEU A 408 8.62 8.40 -0.42
N ALA A 409 9.27 8.03 0.69
CA ALA A 409 10.48 8.70 1.16
C ALA A 409 11.65 8.64 0.15
N TYR A 410 11.56 7.71 -0.80
CA TYR A 410 12.55 7.53 -1.88
C TYR A 410 12.00 7.85 -3.27
N GLY A 411 10.78 8.36 -3.39
CA GLY A 411 10.16 8.65 -4.69
C GLY A 411 9.81 7.39 -5.49
N LEU A 412 9.58 6.27 -4.80
CA LEU A 412 9.23 4.98 -5.39
C LEU A 412 7.74 4.68 -5.20
N GLU A 413 7.19 3.89 -6.11
CA GLU A 413 5.85 3.34 -6.01
C GLU A 413 5.90 1.87 -5.62
N ASN A 414 5.25 1.52 -4.50
CA ASN A 414 5.05 0.14 -4.12
C ASN A 414 3.78 -0.41 -4.77
N ARG A 415 3.88 -1.56 -5.46
CA ARG A 415 2.76 -2.24 -6.11
C ARG A 415 2.57 -3.63 -5.52
N ASN A 416 1.34 -3.95 -5.16
CA ASN A 416 1.00 -5.13 -4.37
C ASN A 416 0.05 -6.04 -5.14
N ALA A 417 0.58 -7.04 -5.85
CA ALA A 417 -0.21 -7.91 -6.73
C ALA A 417 -1.31 -8.70 -6.00
N PHE A 418 -1.09 -9.08 -4.74
CA PHE A 418 -2.09 -9.81 -3.95
C PHE A 418 -3.28 -8.94 -3.50
N TYR A 419 -3.11 -7.61 -3.38
CA TYR A 419 -4.21 -6.67 -3.15
C TYR A 419 -4.89 -6.26 -4.45
N ASP A 420 -5.14 -7.24 -5.30
CA ASP A 420 -5.89 -7.08 -6.52
C ASP A 420 -7.35 -7.44 -6.34
N LYS A 421 -8.26 -6.57 -6.81
CA LYS A 421 -9.70 -6.75 -6.63
C LYS A 421 -10.20 -8.06 -7.26
N LYS A 422 -9.79 -8.35 -8.51
CA LYS A 422 -10.18 -9.57 -9.21
C LYS A 422 -9.56 -10.81 -8.56
N PHE A 423 -8.28 -10.76 -8.22
CA PHE A 423 -7.60 -11.86 -7.55
C PHE A 423 -8.23 -12.22 -6.21
N ALA A 424 -8.49 -11.22 -5.37
CA ALA A 424 -9.14 -11.46 -4.07
C ALA A 424 -10.55 -12.03 -4.24
N GLN A 425 -11.32 -11.54 -5.23
CA GLN A 425 -12.64 -12.09 -5.52
C GLN A 425 -12.56 -13.54 -5.97
N GLU A 426 -11.59 -13.89 -6.82
CA GLU A 426 -11.39 -15.27 -7.26
C GLU A 426 -11.02 -16.19 -6.09
N TRP A 427 -10.19 -15.74 -5.14
CA TRP A 427 -9.91 -16.47 -3.93
C TRP A 427 -11.18 -16.72 -3.08
N LEU A 428 -12.05 -15.72 -2.95
CA LEU A 428 -13.31 -15.89 -2.22
C LEU A 428 -14.20 -16.96 -2.85
N HIS A 429 -14.18 -17.11 -4.18
CA HIS A 429 -14.97 -18.08 -4.93
C HIS A 429 -14.43 -19.54 -4.83
N VAL A 430 -13.18 -19.77 -4.46
CA VAL A 430 -12.60 -21.11 -4.33
C VAL A 430 -13.31 -21.90 -3.23
N MET A 431 -13.61 -23.15 -3.48
CA MET A 431 -14.29 -24.05 -2.51
C MET A 431 -13.43 -24.32 -1.27
N PRO A 432 -14.05 -24.50 -0.08
CA PRO A 432 -13.36 -24.68 1.19
C PRO A 432 -12.41 -25.87 1.19
N TRP A 433 -12.79 -26.99 0.57
CA TRP A 433 -11.96 -28.19 0.54
C TRP A 433 -10.62 -27.98 -0.18
N ILE A 434 -10.55 -27.07 -1.18
CA ILE A 434 -9.30 -26.69 -1.83
C ILE A 434 -8.48 -25.79 -0.89
N LYS A 435 -9.11 -24.76 -0.31
CA LYS A 435 -8.48 -23.86 0.65
C LYS A 435 -7.86 -24.60 1.83
N ASN A 436 -8.50 -25.68 2.25
CA ASN A 436 -8.10 -26.51 3.38
C ASN A 436 -7.02 -27.57 3.05
N GLN A 437 -6.61 -27.72 1.80
CA GLN A 437 -5.56 -28.69 1.45
C GLN A 437 -4.22 -28.33 2.06
N THR A 438 -3.84 -27.08 2.00
CA THR A 438 -2.61 -26.56 2.58
C THR A 438 -2.64 -25.02 2.64
N PRO A 439 -2.01 -24.39 3.63
CA PRO A 439 -1.80 -22.95 3.59
C PRO A 439 -1.13 -22.50 2.28
N LYS A 440 -1.57 -21.37 1.74
CA LYS A 440 -1.04 -20.80 0.49
C LYS A 440 -1.07 -21.80 -0.69
N VAL A 441 -2.19 -22.47 -0.86
CA VAL A 441 -2.35 -23.55 -1.84
C VAL A 441 -1.98 -23.11 -3.27
N LEU A 442 -2.35 -21.89 -3.67
CA LEU A 442 -2.01 -21.32 -4.98
C LEU A 442 -0.50 -21.17 -5.15
N GLN A 443 0.17 -20.49 -4.20
CA GLN A 443 1.60 -20.21 -4.28
C GLN A 443 2.41 -21.51 -4.32
N LYS A 444 2.05 -22.47 -3.48
CA LYS A 444 2.68 -23.80 -3.45
C LYS A 444 2.46 -24.55 -4.77
N LYS A 445 1.25 -24.53 -5.32
CA LYS A 445 0.97 -25.12 -6.63
C LYS A 445 1.79 -24.44 -7.73
N TYR A 446 1.79 -23.11 -7.74
CA TYR A 446 2.47 -22.29 -8.75
C TYR A 446 3.97 -22.60 -8.84
N LEU A 447 4.62 -22.76 -7.68
CA LEU A 447 6.05 -23.12 -7.59
C LEU A 447 6.30 -24.58 -8.00
N ARG A 448 5.48 -25.54 -7.53
CA ARG A 448 5.63 -26.97 -7.86
C ARG A 448 5.48 -27.23 -9.35
N ASP A 449 4.47 -26.61 -9.98
CA ASP A 449 4.24 -26.77 -11.42
C ASP A 449 5.43 -26.32 -12.27
N ARG A 450 6.33 -25.50 -11.70
CA ARG A 450 7.55 -24.99 -12.32
C ARG A 450 8.82 -25.68 -11.80
N GLY A 451 8.66 -26.78 -11.08
CA GLY A 451 9.76 -27.61 -10.58
C GLY A 451 10.56 -27.03 -9.41
N ILE A 452 10.03 -25.99 -8.74
CA ILE A 452 10.68 -25.43 -7.56
C ILE A 452 10.30 -26.22 -6.32
N LYS A 453 11.32 -26.56 -5.52
CA LYS A 453 11.12 -27.19 -4.21
C LYS A 453 10.40 -26.20 -3.29
N VAL A 454 9.24 -26.62 -2.83
CA VAL A 454 8.43 -25.80 -1.92
C VAL A 454 8.81 -26.13 -0.49
N PRO A 455 9.09 -25.13 0.36
CA PRO A 455 9.28 -25.38 1.80
C PRO A 455 8.09 -26.08 2.40
N SER A 456 8.33 -27.02 3.30
CA SER A 456 7.32 -27.85 3.96
C SER A 456 6.37 -27.03 4.84
#